data_b3fd3ecc5ecd9e4bcb129da5b06766ca
#
_entry.id   b3fd3ecc5ecd9e4bcb129da5b06766ca
#
_cell.length_a   1.000
_cell.length_b   1.000
_cell.length_c   1.000
_cell.angle_alpha   90.00
_cell.angle_beta   90.00
_cell.angle_gamma   90.00
#
_symmetry.space_group_name_H-M   'P 1'
#
loop_
_entity.id
_entity.type
_entity.pdbx_description
1 polymer ?
#
loop_
_entity_poly.entity_id
_entity_poly.type
_entity_poly.pdbx_seq_one_letter_code
_entity_poly.pdbx_strand_id
1 'polypeptide(L)'
;MLQPGPARGLITLVVNRTLHTYHNTLRILCEAFQIEFEGRDHRCERLLVQQAFSVHRAGKMLVPIIDDAHLMPTDCLRKLRLLCEDFPRSHNLVLIGQPPLMQSLTLSINEEIRSRVTYSALLPRLSPEAIQAFVLDQLDRAGLGHNTFTPEALALIVRSGEGLLRRTRNLCLGSLIEAVRNQTRIVDLKHINRVLIQPHWRKDYDNPAPSTPL
;
A
#
# COMPACT_ATOMS: atom_id res chain seq x y z
N MET A 1 -11.26 -9.71 1.78
CA MET A 1 -12.58 -9.07 1.97
C MET A 1 -13.04 -8.51 0.64
N LEU A 2 -14.12 -9.02 0.04
CA LEU A 2 -14.70 -8.50 -1.20
C LEU A 2 -15.40 -7.18 -0.86
N GLN A 3 -14.83 -6.05 -1.29
CA GLN A 3 -15.54 -4.78 -1.24
C GLN A 3 -16.25 -4.57 -2.59
N PRO A 4 -17.57 -4.42 -2.63
CA PRO A 4 -18.24 -4.00 -3.85
C PRO A 4 -17.81 -2.55 -4.15
N GLY A 5 -17.13 -2.36 -5.27
CA GLY A 5 -16.82 -1.03 -5.76
C GLY A 5 -18.08 -0.23 -6.14
N PRO A 6 -18.03 1.10 -6.20
CA PRO A 6 -19.19 1.96 -6.48
C PRO A 6 -19.76 1.82 -7.91
N ALA A 7 -19.09 1.10 -8.80
CA ALA A 7 -19.57 0.85 -10.16
C ALA A 7 -20.33 -0.48 -10.23
N ARG A 8 -21.58 -0.44 -10.70
CA ARG A 8 -22.37 -1.65 -10.97
C ARG A 8 -21.57 -2.59 -11.89
N GLY A 9 -21.21 -3.77 -11.37
CA GLY A 9 -20.55 -4.81 -12.16
C GLY A 9 -19.04 -5.02 -11.89
N LEU A 10 -18.38 -4.24 -11.02
CA LEU A 10 -16.98 -4.44 -10.68
C LEU A 10 -16.83 -5.24 -9.38
N ILE A 11 -16.07 -6.34 -9.43
CA ILE A 11 -15.65 -7.09 -8.25
C ILE A 11 -14.15 -6.85 -8.06
N THR A 12 -13.78 -6.14 -7.01
CA THR A 12 -12.39 -5.92 -6.64
C THR A 12 -11.98 -6.89 -5.55
N LEU A 13 -10.81 -7.49 -5.74
CA LEU A 13 -10.16 -8.35 -4.77
C LEU A 13 -8.85 -7.72 -4.36
N VAL A 14 -8.79 -7.17 -3.15
CA VAL A 14 -7.56 -6.56 -2.64
C VAL A 14 -6.77 -7.57 -1.83
N VAL A 15 -5.55 -7.83 -2.26
CA VAL A 15 -4.59 -8.70 -1.57
C VAL A 15 -3.55 -7.81 -0.89
N ASN A 16 -3.69 -7.65 0.42
CA ASN A 16 -2.86 -6.74 1.25
C ASN A 16 -1.71 -7.47 1.96
N ARG A 17 -1.43 -8.70 1.60
CA ARG A 17 -0.35 -9.48 2.21
C ARG A 17 0.77 -9.67 1.23
N THR A 18 1.99 -9.50 1.71
CA THR A 18 3.19 -9.80 0.94
C THR A 18 3.20 -11.26 0.52
N LEU A 19 3.15 -11.48 -0.79
CA LEU A 19 3.08 -12.80 -1.38
C LEU A 19 4.46 -13.16 -1.92
N HIS A 20 5.21 -13.96 -1.16
CA HIS A 20 6.55 -14.39 -1.57
C HIS A 20 6.52 -15.61 -2.49
N THR A 21 5.39 -16.32 -2.60
CA THR A 21 5.26 -17.52 -3.42
C THR A 21 3.96 -17.50 -4.21
N TYR A 22 4.01 -18.10 -5.41
CA TYR A 22 2.84 -18.27 -6.26
C TYR A 22 1.74 -19.09 -5.57
N HIS A 23 2.12 -20.14 -4.85
CA HIS A 23 1.20 -20.97 -4.06
C HIS A 23 0.38 -20.14 -3.05
N ASN A 24 1.03 -19.27 -2.29
CA ASN A 24 0.32 -18.39 -1.35
C ASN A 24 -0.58 -17.38 -2.06
N THR A 25 -0.18 -16.90 -3.24
CA THR A 25 -1.01 -16.02 -4.07
C THR A 25 -2.30 -16.72 -4.48
N LEU A 26 -2.19 -17.96 -5.00
CA LEU A 26 -3.35 -18.76 -5.37
C LEU A 26 -4.25 -19.03 -4.16
N ARG A 27 -3.68 -19.39 -3.01
CA ARG A 27 -4.44 -19.63 -1.79
C ARG A 27 -5.29 -18.42 -1.41
N ILE A 28 -4.71 -17.23 -1.39
CA ILE A 28 -5.42 -16.01 -1.01
C ILE A 28 -6.51 -15.66 -2.04
N LEU A 29 -6.24 -15.86 -3.32
CA LEU A 29 -7.24 -15.67 -4.37
C LEU A 29 -8.39 -16.67 -4.21
N CYS A 30 -8.10 -17.93 -3.93
CA CYS A 30 -9.12 -18.95 -3.67
C CYS A 30 -9.95 -18.63 -2.42
N GLU A 31 -9.30 -18.28 -1.31
CA GLU A 31 -9.97 -17.88 -0.07
C GLU A 31 -10.95 -16.72 -0.30
N ALA A 32 -10.55 -15.74 -1.10
CA ALA A 32 -11.40 -14.59 -1.41
C ALA A 32 -12.64 -14.93 -2.25
N PHE A 33 -12.56 -16.00 -3.03
CA PHE A 33 -13.71 -16.53 -3.80
C PHE A 33 -14.42 -17.67 -3.08
N GLN A 34 -14.05 -17.99 -1.83
CA GLN A 34 -14.60 -19.12 -1.09
C GLN A 34 -14.42 -20.45 -1.84
N ILE A 35 -13.33 -20.58 -2.59
CA ILE A 35 -12.92 -21.82 -3.25
C ILE A 35 -12.05 -22.60 -2.26
N GLU A 36 -12.37 -23.86 -2.04
CA GLU A 36 -11.53 -24.74 -1.22
C GLU A 36 -10.17 -24.93 -1.87
N PHE A 37 -9.13 -24.59 -1.10
CA PHE A 37 -7.75 -24.72 -1.53
C PHE A 37 -7.22 -26.11 -1.13
N GLU A 38 -7.19 -27.02 -2.07
CA GLU A 38 -6.65 -28.39 -1.89
C GLU A 38 -5.30 -28.55 -2.59
N GLY A 39 -4.25 -28.10 -1.96
CA GLY A 39 -2.86 -28.52 -2.12
C GLY A 39 -2.15 -28.50 -3.47
N ARG A 40 -2.83 -28.48 -4.62
CA ARG A 40 -2.23 -28.47 -5.96
C ARG A 40 -2.58 -27.19 -6.72
N ASP A 41 -1.54 -26.40 -7.05
CA ASP A 41 -1.67 -25.11 -7.74
C ASP A 41 -2.54 -25.20 -9.00
N HIS A 42 -2.28 -26.13 -9.86
CA HIS A 42 -3.01 -26.33 -11.13
C HIS A 42 -4.53 -26.58 -10.96
N ARG A 43 -4.96 -27.24 -9.86
CA ARG A 43 -6.42 -27.38 -9.58
C ARG A 43 -7.02 -26.03 -9.20
N CYS A 44 -6.31 -25.29 -8.38
CA CYS A 44 -6.73 -23.97 -7.92
C CYS A 44 -6.78 -22.96 -9.08
N GLU A 45 -5.77 -22.96 -9.96
CA GLU A 45 -5.77 -22.16 -11.19
C GLU A 45 -7.03 -22.41 -12.01
N ARG A 46 -7.35 -23.67 -12.28
CA ARG A 46 -8.55 -24.06 -13.04
C ARG A 46 -9.84 -23.57 -12.38
N LEU A 47 -9.95 -23.69 -11.05
CA LEU A 47 -11.14 -23.23 -10.33
C LEU A 47 -11.26 -21.71 -10.35
N LEU A 48 -10.13 -21.00 -10.22
CA LEU A 48 -10.10 -19.53 -10.35
C LEU A 48 -10.51 -19.07 -11.74
N VAL A 49 -10.02 -19.72 -12.79
CA VAL A 49 -10.43 -19.44 -14.17
C VAL A 49 -11.92 -19.69 -14.36
N GLN A 50 -12.47 -20.82 -13.88
CA GLN A 50 -13.91 -21.11 -13.92
C GLN A 50 -14.72 -20.04 -13.18
N GLN A 51 -14.26 -19.59 -12.03
CA GLN A 51 -14.91 -18.52 -11.27
C GLN A 51 -14.87 -17.18 -12.02
N ALA A 52 -13.74 -16.85 -12.66
CA ALA A 52 -13.64 -15.65 -13.48
C ALA A 52 -14.65 -15.67 -14.64
N PHE A 53 -14.83 -16.81 -15.31
CA PHE A 53 -15.87 -16.98 -16.35
C PHE A 53 -17.30 -16.91 -15.79
N SER A 54 -17.54 -17.42 -14.57
CA SER A 54 -18.84 -17.29 -13.90
C SER A 54 -19.18 -15.82 -13.63
N VAL A 55 -18.22 -15.06 -13.10
CA VAL A 55 -18.33 -13.61 -12.86
C VAL A 55 -18.61 -12.86 -14.17
N HIS A 56 -17.89 -13.21 -15.25
CA HIS A 56 -18.08 -12.61 -16.57
C HIS A 56 -19.48 -12.87 -17.13
N ARG A 57 -19.97 -14.12 -17.03
CA ARG A 57 -21.34 -14.47 -17.47
C ARG A 57 -22.43 -13.74 -16.68
N ALA A 58 -22.17 -13.38 -15.44
CA ALA A 58 -23.04 -12.53 -14.64
C ALA A 58 -22.94 -11.02 -14.99
N GLY A 59 -22.26 -10.66 -16.09
CA GLY A 59 -22.08 -9.27 -16.54
C GLY A 59 -21.15 -8.45 -15.63
N LYS A 60 -20.31 -9.11 -14.86
CA LYS A 60 -19.38 -8.45 -13.91
C LYS A 60 -17.94 -8.61 -14.38
N MET A 61 -17.07 -7.70 -13.95
CA MET A 61 -15.65 -7.73 -14.21
C MET A 61 -14.88 -7.99 -12.90
N LEU A 62 -13.95 -8.94 -12.93
CA LEU A 62 -13.05 -9.22 -11.84
C LEU A 62 -11.77 -8.39 -11.99
N VAL A 63 -11.35 -7.71 -10.92
CA VAL A 63 -10.10 -6.95 -10.88
C VAL A 63 -9.34 -7.29 -9.59
N PRO A 64 -8.45 -8.29 -9.63
CA PRO A 64 -7.49 -8.50 -8.56
C PRO A 64 -6.57 -7.29 -8.41
N ILE A 65 -6.37 -6.83 -7.19
CA ILE A 65 -5.47 -5.74 -6.83
C ILE A 65 -4.42 -6.33 -5.89
N ILE A 66 -3.19 -6.41 -6.35
CA ILE A 66 -2.07 -6.92 -5.56
C ILE A 66 -1.30 -5.74 -5.00
N ASP A 67 -1.37 -5.56 -3.70
CA ASP A 67 -0.56 -4.56 -2.99
C ASP A 67 0.82 -5.12 -2.65
N ASP A 68 1.79 -4.23 -2.45
CA ASP A 68 3.21 -4.57 -2.21
C ASP A 68 3.82 -5.50 -3.28
N ALA A 69 3.36 -5.42 -4.52
CA ALA A 69 3.83 -6.26 -5.64
C ALA A 69 5.34 -6.15 -5.91
N HIS A 70 6.00 -5.11 -5.43
CA HIS A 70 7.46 -4.94 -5.52
C HIS A 70 8.25 -5.97 -4.68
N LEU A 71 7.59 -6.64 -3.74
CA LEU A 71 8.18 -7.70 -2.91
C LEU A 71 7.97 -9.10 -3.50
N MET A 72 7.20 -9.21 -4.60
CA MET A 72 6.96 -10.49 -5.25
C MET A 72 8.18 -10.90 -6.11
N PRO A 73 8.61 -12.18 -6.05
CA PRO A 73 9.57 -12.71 -7.00
C PRO A 73 9.06 -12.59 -8.44
N THR A 74 9.95 -12.31 -9.39
CA THR A 74 9.57 -12.16 -10.80
C THR A 74 8.86 -13.40 -11.37
N ASP A 75 9.27 -14.60 -10.97
CA ASP A 75 8.61 -15.84 -11.40
C ASP A 75 7.17 -15.95 -10.88
N CYS A 76 6.88 -15.39 -9.71
CA CYS A 76 5.52 -15.30 -9.21
C CYS A 76 4.68 -14.35 -10.06
N LEU A 77 5.23 -13.18 -10.41
CA LEU A 77 4.57 -12.23 -11.32
C LEU A 77 4.31 -12.83 -12.71
N ARG A 78 5.25 -13.61 -13.26
CA ARG A 78 5.09 -14.33 -14.54
C ARG A 78 3.95 -15.33 -14.49
N LYS A 79 3.90 -16.17 -13.46
CA LYS A 79 2.83 -17.15 -13.27
C LYS A 79 1.49 -16.48 -13.07
N LEU A 80 1.44 -15.40 -12.30
CA LEU A 80 0.21 -14.62 -12.11
C LEU A 80 -0.28 -14.00 -13.43
N ARG A 81 0.63 -13.49 -14.26
CA ARG A 81 0.30 -13.03 -15.62
C ARG A 81 -0.34 -14.14 -16.45
N LEU A 82 0.28 -15.34 -16.49
CA LEU A 82 -0.24 -16.48 -17.23
C LEU A 82 -1.65 -16.87 -16.74
N LEU A 83 -1.85 -16.95 -15.44
CA LEU A 83 -3.19 -17.20 -14.86
C LEU A 83 -4.22 -16.15 -15.33
N CYS A 84 -3.84 -14.88 -15.34
CA CYS A 84 -4.74 -13.81 -15.76
C CYS A 84 -5.00 -13.79 -17.27
N GLU A 85 -4.11 -14.34 -18.11
CA GLU A 85 -4.36 -14.53 -19.56
C GLU A 85 -5.45 -15.55 -19.83
N ASP A 86 -5.61 -16.53 -18.96
CA ASP A 86 -6.70 -17.51 -19.06
C ASP A 86 -8.08 -16.95 -18.60
N PHE A 87 -8.09 -15.76 -18.02
CA PHE A 87 -9.32 -15.08 -17.63
C PHE A 87 -10.04 -14.46 -18.84
N PRO A 88 -11.36 -14.21 -18.75
CA PRO A 88 -12.07 -13.46 -19.79
C PRO A 88 -11.39 -12.10 -20.07
N ARG A 89 -11.37 -11.68 -21.35
CA ARG A 89 -10.65 -10.45 -21.80
C ARG A 89 -11.08 -9.15 -21.12
N SER A 90 -12.26 -9.12 -20.50
CA SER A 90 -12.75 -7.98 -19.71
C SER A 90 -12.13 -7.88 -18.32
N HIS A 91 -11.38 -8.88 -17.88
CA HIS A 91 -10.76 -8.90 -16.56
C HIS A 91 -9.42 -8.20 -16.61
N ASN A 92 -9.07 -7.51 -15.51
CA ASN A 92 -7.83 -6.76 -15.38
C ASN A 92 -7.12 -7.12 -14.09
N LEU A 93 -5.81 -6.92 -14.04
CA LEU A 93 -4.96 -7.06 -12.87
C LEU A 93 -4.34 -5.70 -12.55
N VAL A 94 -4.40 -5.29 -11.28
CA VAL A 94 -3.74 -4.08 -10.79
C VAL A 94 -2.60 -4.48 -9.86
N LEU A 95 -1.41 -4.01 -10.16
CA LEU A 95 -0.24 -4.15 -9.30
C LEU A 95 0.06 -2.80 -8.64
N ILE A 96 0.12 -2.79 -7.32
CA ILE A 96 0.50 -1.62 -6.53
C ILE A 96 1.84 -1.92 -5.86
N GLY A 97 2.77 -0.99 -5.91
CA GLY A 97 4.08 -1.20 -5.31
C GLY A 97 4.93 0.04 -5.26
N GLN A 98 6.06 -0.08 -4.61
CA GLN A 98 7.07 0.98 -4.55
C GLN A 98 7.88 1.05 -5.86
N PRO A 99 8.66 2.12 -6.10
CA PRO A 99 9.44 2.31 -7.33
C PRO A 99 10.28 1.10 -7.80
N PRO A 100 10.86 0.25 -6.92
CA PRO A 100 11.55 -0.96 -7.35
C PRO A 100 10.73 -1.91 -8.24
N LEU A 101 9.39 -1.91 -8.13
CA LEU A 101 8.52 -2.68 -9.03
C LEU A 101 8.73 -2.24 -10.49
N MET A 102 8.67 -0.95 -10.75
CA MET A 102 8.87 -0.41 -12.10
C MET A 102 10.29 -0.66 -12.60
N GLN A 103 11.29 -0.51 -11.74
CA GLN A 103 12.68 -0.81 -12.08
C GLN A 103 12.84 -2.28 -12.49
N SER A 104 12.24 -3.21 -11.74
CA SER A 104 12.23 -4.63 -12.08
C SER A 104 11.54 -4.91 -13.42
N LEU A 105 10.39 -4.30 -13.68
CA LEU A 105 9.61 -4.50 -14.90
C LEU A 105 10.31 -3.91 -16.15
N THR A 106 11.19 -2.92 -16.00
CA THR A 106 11.94 -2.34 -17.13
C THR A 106 13.12 -3.21 -17.61
N LEU A 107 13.54 -4.20 -16.83
CA LEU A 107 14.58 -5.13 -17.24
C LEU A 107 14.12 -5.95 -18.46
N SER A 108 15.02 -6.18 -19.42
CA SER A 108 14.73 -6.93 -20.66
C SER A 108 14.21 -8.34 -20.39
N ILE A 109 14.69 -8.99 -19.33
CA ILE A 109 14.22 -10.32 -18.91
C ILE A 109 12.72 -10.34 -18.51
N ASN A 110 12.12 -9.20 -18.26
CA ASN A 110 10.71 -9.03 -17.85
C ASN A 110 9.84 -8.41 -18.94
N GLU A 111 10.35 -8.37 -20.18
CA GLU A 111 9.64 -7.82 -21.35
C GLU A 111 8.24 -8.42 -21.52
N GLU A 112 8.07 -9.70 -21.27
CA GLU A 112 6.81 -10.42 -21.37
C GLU A 112 5.74 -9.88 -20.38
N ILE A 113 6.14 -9.41 -19.21
CA ILE A 113 5.23 -8.76 -18.24
C ILE A 113 4.99 -7.31 -18.67
N ARG A 114 6.07 -6.59 -18.97
CA ARG A 114 6.03 -5.18 -19.37
C ARG A 114 5.12 -4.93 -20.57
N SER A 115 5.18 -5.79 -21.58
CA SER A 115 4.36 -5.67 -22.81
C SER A 115 2.85 -5.78 -22.55
N ARG A 116 2.43 -6.29 -21.39
CA ARG A 116 1.02 -6.39 -20.99
C ARG A 116 0.54 -5.23 -20.14
N VAL A 117 1.44 -4.36 -19.70
CA VAL A 117 1.08 -3.16 -18.94
C VAL A 117 0.44 -2.15 -19.89
N THR A 118 -0.86 -1.93 -19.71
CA THR A 118 -1.64 -0.97 -20.52
C THR A 118 -1.60 0.44 -19.94
N TYR A 119 -1.43 0.57 -18.64
CA TYR A 119 -1.41 1.85 -17.94
C TYR A 119 -0.53 1.78 -16.69
N SER A 120 0.21 2.84 -16.44
CA SER A 120 0.98 3.01 -15.21
C SER A 120 0.78 4.41 -14.64
N ALA A 121 0.68 4.53 -13.33
CA ALA A 121 0.54 5.79 -12.63
C ALA A 121 1.53 5.86 -11.46
N LEU A 122 2.12 7.02 -11.27
CA LEU A 122 2.93 7.33 -10.10
C LEU A 122 2.11 8.23 -9.16
N LEU A 123 2.01 7.81 -7.90
CA LEU A 123 1.40 8.65 -6.87
C LEU A 123 2.43 9.68 -6.38
N PRO A 124 2.23 10.98 -6.64
CA PRO A 124 3.16 12.01 -6.19
C PRO A 124 3.04 12.20 -4.67
N ARG A 125 4.06 12.80 -4.09
CA ARG A 125 3.96 13.33 -2.72
C ARG A 125 2.94 14.46 -2.69
N LEU A 126 2.22 14.57 -1.57
CA LEU A 126 1.24 15.62 -1.38
C LEU A 126 1.93 16.97 -1.14
N SER A 127 1.25 18.05 -1.56
CA SER A 127 1.71 19.41 -1.27
C SER A 127 1.61 19.72 0.24
N PRO A 128 2.35 20.72 0.74
CA PRO A 128 2.25 21.16 2.14
C PRO A 128 0.81 21.50 2.55
N GLU A 129 0.06 22.17 1.67
CA GLU A 129 -1.33 22.57 1.90
C GLU A 129 -2.26 21.35 2.02
N ALA A 130 -2.05 20.34 1.15
CA ALA A 130 -2.81 19.10 1.19
C ALA A 130 -2.51 18.29 2.46
N ILE A 131 -1.26 18.27 2.93
CA ILE A 131 -0.87 17.65 4.19
C ILE A 131 -1.48 18.39 5.37
N GLN A 132 -1.48 19.74 5.36
CA GLN A 132 -2.11 20.53 6.41
C GLN A 132 -3.62 20.24 6.48
N ALA A 133 -4.31 20.29 5.34
CA ALA A 133 -5.73 19.96 5.26
C ALA A 133 -6.03 18.54 5.78
N PHE A 134 -5.18 17.57 5.43
CA PHE A 134 -5.30 16.21 5.95
C PHE A 134 -5.18 16.17 7.48
N VAL A 135 -4.24 16.87 8.09
CA VAL A 135 -4.08 16.89 9.56
C VAL A 135 -5.32 17.48 10.22
N LEU A 136 -5.84 18.59 9.70
CA LEU A 136 -7.04 19.26 10.24
C LEU A 136 -8.27 18.35 10.12
N ASP A 137 -8.50 17.71 8.96
CA ASP A 137 -9.58 16.72 8.79
C ASP A 137 -9.47 15.55 9.79
N GLN A 138 -8.25 15.07 10.06
CA GLN A 138 -8.07 14.00 11.05
C GLN A 138 -8.34 14.46 12.49
N LEU A 139 -8.04 15.72 12.83
CA LEU A 139 -8.42 16.30 14.12
C LEU A 139 -9.93 16.39 14.26
N ASP A 140 -10.63 16.88 13.24
CA ASP A 140 -12.09 16.98 13.22
C ASP A 140 -12.74 15.60 13.41
N ARG A 141 -12.26 14.58 12.69
CA ARG A 141 -12.73 13.18 12.84
C ARG A 141 -12.48 12.59 14.22
N ALA A 142 -11.42 13.06 14.89
CA ALA A 142 -11.10 12.65 16.26
C ALA A 142 -11.83 13.48 17.34
N GLY A 143 -12.62 14.48 16.95
CA GLY A 143 -13.28 15.39 17.89
C GLY A 143 -12.31 16.33 18.61
N LEU A 144 -11.13 16.58 18.00
CA LEU A 144 -10.12 17.49 18.52
C LEU A 144 -10.19 18.85 17.84
N GLY A 145 -9.99 19.93 18.59
CA GLY A 145 -9.95 21.28 18.02
C GLY A 145 -8.69 21.53 17.19
N HIS A 146 -8.78 22.44 16.21
CA HIS A 146 -7.63 22.83 15.37
C HIS A 146 -6.49 23.50 16.18
N ASN A 147 -6.77 23.97 17.39
CA ASN A 147 -5.79 24.49 18.34
C ASN A 147 -5.03 23.39 19.11
N THR A 148 -5.27 22.10 18.81
CA THR A 148 -4.52 20.98 19.41
C THR A 148 -3.04 21.06 19.11
N PHE A 149 -2.66 21.54 17.90
CA PHE A 149 -1.28 21.84 17.52
C PHE A 149 -1.08 23.36 17.48
N THR A 150 0.04 23.88 18.02
CA THR A 150 0.37 25.27 17.77
C THR A 150 0.69 25.47 16.26
N PRO A 151 0.55 26.70 15.71
CA PRO A 151 0.87 26.95 14.31
C PRO A 151 2.28 26.52 13.90
N GLU A 152 3.25 26.74 14.75
CA GLU A 152 4.66 26.36 14.54
C GLU A 152 4.84 24.83 14.57
N ALA A 153 4.11 24.15 15.47
CA ALA A 153 4.08 22.70 15.58
C ALA A 153 3.48 22.10 14.31
N LEU A 154 2.33 22.61 13.85
CA LEU A 154 1.70 22.14 12.61
C LEU A 154 2.61 22.37 11.40
N ALA A 155 3.24 23.51 11.28
CA ALA A 155 4.20 23.78 10.21
C ALA A 155 5.39 22.81 10.22
N LEU A 156 5.92 22.45 11.41
CA LEU A 156 6.99 21.46 11.54
C LEU A 156 6.51 20.07 11.13
N ILE A 157 5.31 19.66 11.52
CA ILE A 157 4.70 18.38 11.10
C ILE A 157 4.59 18.31 9.59
N VAL A 158 4.03 19.34 8.95
CA VAL A 158 3.84 19.42 7.50
C VAL A 158 5.18 19.25 6.78
N ARG A 159 6.20 19.99 7.21
CA ARG A 159 7.55 19.92 6.63
C ARG A 159 8.19 18.54 6.83
N SER A 160 8.13 17.99 8.05
CA SER A 160 8.77 16.72 8.38
C SER A 160 8.03 15.51 7.83
N GLY A 161 6.74 15.65 7.50
CA GLY A 161 5.91 14.63 6.85
C GLY A 161 6.32 14.36 5.40
N GLU A 162 7.04 15.30 4.76
CA GLU A 162 7.59 15.17 3.40
C GLU A 162 6.54 14.77 2.34
N GLY A 163 5.29 15.17 2.50
CA GLY A 163 4.19 14.83 1.59
C GLY A 163 3.67 13.38 1.73
N LEU A 164 4.06 12.65 2.77
CA LEU A 164 3.68 11.26 3.02
C LEU A 164 2.66 11.17 4.16
N LEU A 165 1.42 10.74 3.85
CA LEU A 165 0.32 10.65 4.83
C LEU A 165 0.66 9.80 6.05
N ARG A 166 1.25 8.60 5.84
CA ARG A 166 1.61 7.70 6.94
C ARG A 166 2.64 8.34 7.87
N ARG A 167 3.67 8.98 7.30
CA ARG A 167 4.71 9.67 8.06
C ARG A 167 4.13 10.84 8.86
N THR A 168 3.30 11.66 8.23
CA THR A 168 2.57 12.78 8.88
C THR A 168 1.71 12.28 10.04
N ARG A 169 0.87 11.26 9.79
CA ARG A 169 0.00 10.67 10.82
C ARG A 169 0.80 10.14 12.01
N ASN A 170 1.89 9.41 11.76
CA ASN A 170 2.73 8.87 12.83
C ASN A 170 3.38 9.99 13.66
N LEU A 171 3.82 11.08 13.00
CA LEU A 171 4.38 12.24 13.70
C LEU A 171 3.34 12.94 14.56
N CYS A 172 2.13 13.17 14.04
CA CYS A 172 1.01 13.71 14.82
C CYS A 172 0.72 12.85 16.04
N LEU A 173 0.55 11.54 15.85
CA LEU A 173 0.22 10.60 16.92
C LEU A 173 1.33 10.54 17.98
N GLY A 174 2.59 10.45 17.57
CA GLY A 174 3.73 10.47 18.49
C GLY A 174 3.79 11.75 19.32
N SER A 175 3.52 12.90 18.67
CA SER A 175 3.51 14.20 19.35
C SER A 175 2.36 14.35 20.33
N LEU A 176 1.19 13.81 20.02
CA LEU A 176 0.06 13.74 20.95
C LEU A 176 0.37 12.88 22.18
N ILE A 177 1.03 11.73 21.98
CA ILE A 177 1.49 10.87 23.09
C ILE A 177 2.47 11.62 23.99
N GLU A 178 3.41 12.38 23.43
CA GLU A 178 4.35 13.18 24.20
C GLU A 178 3.66 14.32 24.97
N ALA A 179 2.63 14.95 24.39
CA ALA A 179 1.83 15.95 25.08
C ALA A 179 1.08 15.36 26.28
N VAL A 180 0.44 14.18 26.09
CA VAL A 180 -0.23 13.45 27.18
C VAL A 180 0.76 13.10 28.30
N ARG A 181 1.95 12.62 27.98
CA ARG A 181 3.01 12.34 28.97
C ARG A 181 3.41 13.56 29.76
N ASN A 182 3.40 14.74 29.14
CA ASN A 182 3.68 16.02 29.77
C ASN A 182 2.43 16.68 30.41
N GLN A 183 1.28 15.98 30.44
CA GLN A 183 0.01 16.46 30.98
C GLN A 183 -0.46 17.77 30.32
N THR A 184 -0.17 17.98 29.05
CA THR A 184 -0.59 19.14 28.27
C THR A 184 -1.66 18.76 27.25
N ARG A 185 -2.59 19.69 26.96
CA ARG A 185 -3.63 19.52 25.92
C ARG A 185 -3.23 20.09 24.57
N ILE A 186 -2.14 20.83 24.54
CA ILE A 186 -1.62 21.51 23.33
C ILE A 186 -0.26 20.92 22.98
N VAL A 187 -0.11 20.57 21.72
CA VAL A 187 1.15 20.06 21.17
C VAL A 187 1.96 21.25 20.64
N ASP A 188 3.13 21.45 21.19
CA ASP A 188 4.11 22.45 20.77
C ASP A 188 5.35 21.82 20.09
N LEU A 189 6.28 22.64 19.67
CA LEU A 189 7.55 22.23 19.03
C LEU A 189 8.35 21.23 19.87
N LYS A 190 8.29 21.31 21.20
CA LYS A 190 9.08 20.43 22.09
C LYS A 190 8.60 18.97 21.95
N HIS A 191 7.28 18.77 21.85
CA HIS A 191 6.70 17.44 21.70
C HIS A 191 7.10 16.82 20.37
N ILE A 192 7.06 17.59 19.26
CA ILE A 192 7.43 17.12 17.94
C ILE A 192 8.93 16.79 17.87
N ASN A 193 9.78 17.67 18.41
CA ASN A 193 11.21 17.44 18.42
C ASN A 193 11.59 16.18 19.20
N ARG A 194 10.89 15.86 20.30
CA ARG A 194 11.10 14.60 21.03
C ARG A 194 10.78 13.37 20.18
N VAL A 195 9.80 13.44 19.31
CA VAL A 195 9.50 12.36 18.36
C VAL A 195 10.54 12.29 17.27
N LEU A 196 10.93 13.42 16.68
CA LEU A 196 11.87 13.48 15.57
C LEU A 196 13.29 13.01 15.93
N ILE A 197 13.72 13.13 17.20
CA ILE A 197 15.03 12.62 17.64
C ILE A 197 15.03 11.10 17.86
N GLN A 198 13.88 10.42 17.84
CA GLN A 198 13.84 8.97 18.00
C GLN A 198 14.51 8.28 16.81
N PRO A 199 15.21 7.14 17.02
CA PRO A 199 16.04 6.51 15.98
C PRO A 199 15.31 6.23 14.66
N HIS A 200 14.04 5.79 14.71
CA HIS A 200 13.25 5.47 13.52
C HIS A 200 12.81 6.69 12.70
N TRP A 201 13.03 7.93 13.18
CA TRP A 201 12.81 9.17 12.46
C TRP A 201 14.06 9.71 11.78
N ARG A 202 15.24 9.27 12.24
CA ARG A 202 16.51 9.68 11.65
C ARG A 202 16.65 9.10 10.25
N LYS A 203 17.22 9.87 9.33
CA LYS A 203 17.63 9.35 8.02
C LYS A 203 18.94 8.56 8.22
N ASP A 204 19.18 7.55 7.38
CA ASP A 204 20.36 6.67 7.44
C ASP A 204 21.69 7.44 7.38
N TYR A 205 21.68 8.67 6.90
CA TYR A 205 22.86 9.57 6.86
C TYR A 205 23.29 10.08 8.26
N ASP A 206 22.40 10.04 9.26
CA ASP A 206 22.65 10.50 10.62
C ASP A 206 23.22 9.38 11.52
N ASN A 207 23.28 8.15 11.03
CA ASN A 207 23.94 7.06 11.70
C ASN A 207 25.38 6.95 11.16
N PRO A 208 26.42 7.30 11.94
CA PRO A 208 27.78 6.94 11.57
C PRO A 208 27.85 5.41 11.46
N ALA A 209 28.39 4.92 10.35
CA ALA A 209 28.63 3.48 10.17
C ALA A 209 29.31 2.93 11.44
N PRO A 210 28.91 1.74 11.95
CA PRO A 210 29.59 1.15 13.08
C PRO A 210 31.09 1.06 12.73
N SER A 211 31.93 1.73 13.50
CA SER A 211 33.36 1.65 13.36
C SER A 211 33.76 0.19 13.50
N THR A 212 34.15 -0.44 12.40
CA THR A 212 34.72 -1.79 12.39
C THR A 212 35.95 -1.75 13.30
N PRO A 213 36.02 -2.53 14.39
CA PRO A 213 37.27 -2.61 15.18
C PRO A 213 38.32 -3.29 14.32
N LEU A 214 39.49 -2.67 14.20
CA LEU A 214 40.73 -3.19 13.61
C LEU A 214 41.20 -4.43 14.37
#